data_654703e890c8c13b938c74f8e562a6e6
#
_entry.id   654703e890c8c13b938c74f8e562a6e6
#
_cell.length_a   1.000
_cell.length_b   1.000
_cell.length_c   1.000
_cell.angle_alpha   90.00
_cell.angle_beta   90.00
_cell.angle_gamma   90.00
#
_symmetry.space_group_name_H-M   'P 1'
#
loop_
_entity.id
_entity.type
_entity.pdbx_description
1 polymer ?
#
loop_
_entity_poly.entity_id
_entity_poly.type
_entity_poly.pdbx_seq_one_letter_code
_entity_poly.pdbx_strand_id
1 'polypeptide(L)'
;MWLIGPITLLKLSPLLIHTSLFILFAQSLNKVPLIECFAHLDFGDVLPPGIAPYCRKLTVIWTGFFAANIVFCAFLAIQNDDDAWILYNGLLIYLLIGALVLGEYWWRRFAFPKLDIPPLAHTVRNLVCNGHKIFRQGRNDRVG
;
A
#
# COMPACT_ATOMS: atom_id res chain seq x y z
N MET A 1 -31.62 14.01 -6.02
CA MET A 1 -31.29 12.61 -5.76
C MET A 1 -30.95 11.80 -7.02
N TRP A 2 -31.02 12.39 -8.19
CA TRP A 2 -30.82 11.71 -9.49
C TRP A 2 -29.49 12.06 -10.19
N LEU A 3 -28.52 12.65 -9.50
CA LEU A 3 -27.32 13.21 -10.11
C LEU A 3 -26.05 12.38 -9.96
N ILE A 4 -26.14 11.19 -9.38
CA ILE A 4 -25.00 10.27 -9.36
C ILE A 4 -25.18 9.29 -10.51
N GLY A 5 -24.83 9.74 -11.71
CA GLY A 5 -24.78 8.88 -12.88
C GLY A 5 -23.71 7.78 -12.72
N PRO A 6 -23.79 6.70 -13.49
CA PRO A 6 -22.79 5.59 -13.42
C PRO A 6 -21.36 6.09 -13.65
N ILE A 7 -21.17 7.17 -14.40
CA ILE A 7 -19.86 7.82 -14.62
C ILE A 7 -19.32 8.44 -13.34
N THR A 8 -20.18 9.08 -12.53
CA THR A 8 -19.76 9.69 -11.26
C THR A 8 -19.37 8.61 -10.25
N LEU A 9 -20.09 7.48 -10.18
CA LEU A 9 -19.73 6.34 -9.35
C LEU A 9 -18.38 5.75 -9.77
N LEU A 10 -18.13 5.65 -11.07
CA LEU A 10 -16.85 5.19 -11.61
C LEU A 10 -15.70 6.12 -11.21
N LYS A 11 -15.93 7.45 -11.27
CA LYS A 11 -14.93 8.46 -10.85
C LYS A 11 -14.64 8.42 -9.36
N LEU A 12 -15.58 8.04 -8.54
CA LEU A 12 -15.40 7.92 -7.09
C LEU A 12 -14.68 6.62 -6.66
N SER A 13 -14.67 5.60 -7.52
CA SER A 13 -14.07 4.31 -7.16
C SER A 13 -12.58 4.38 -6.79
N PRO A 14 -11.69 5.09 -7.54
CA PRO A 14 -10.29 5.22 -7.13
C PRO A 14 -10.14 5.99 -5.82
N LEU A 15 -10.97 6.99 -5.59
CA LEU A 15 -10.96 7.77 -4.36
C LEU A 15 -11.29 6.89 -3.15
N LEU A 16 -12.29 6.03 -3.25
CA LEU A 16 -12.68 5.07 -2.21
C LEU A 16 -11.57 4.05 -1.96
N ILE A 17 -10.93 3.54 -3.01
CA ILE A 17 -9.83 2.58 -2.91
C ILE A 17 -8.64 3.22 -2.16
N HIS A 18 -8.19 4.40 -2.60
CA HIS A 18 -7.06 5.09 -1.96
C HIS A 18 -7.37 5.50 -0.51
N THR A 19 -8.61 5.92 -0.22
CA THR A 19 -9.05 6.25 1.14
C THR A 19 -9.03 5.00 2.03
N SER A 20 -9.51 3.88 1.54
CA SER A 20 -9.50 2.61 2.28
C SER A 20 -8.06 2.16 2.58
N LEU A 21 -7.18 2.21 1.59
CA LEU A 21 -5.77 1.89 1.76
C LEU A 21 -5.07 2.87 2.72
N PHE A 22 -5.33 4.16 2.59
CA PHE A 22 -4.82 5.18 3.51
C PHE A 22 -5.19 4.86 4.96
N ILE A 23 -6.48 4.60 5.22
CA ILE A 23 -6.97 4.28 6.57
C ILE A 23 -6.28 3.02 7.10
N LEU A 24 -6.17 1.98 6.28
CA LEU A 24 -5.57 0.71 6.64
C LEU A 24 -4.10 0.86 7.01
N PHE A 25 -3.32 1.57 6.20
CA PHE A 25 -1.91 1.84 6.46
C PHE A 25 -1.71 2.76 7.66
N ALA A 26 -2.49 3.85 7.76
CA ALA A 26 -2.40 4.80 8.86
C ALA A 26 -2.75 4.15 10.21
N GLN A 27 -3.80 3.33 10.27
CA GLN A 27 -4.18 2.61 11.48
C GLN A 27 -3.12 1.59 11.91
N SER A 28 -2.44 0.96 10.96
CA SER A 28 -1.38 -0.01 11.27
C SER A 28 -0.19 0.64 11.97
N LEU A 29 0.07 1.93 11.75
CA LEU A 29 1.16 2.66 12.41
C LEU A 29 0.99 2.78 13.93
N ASN A 30 -0.24 2.67 14.43
CA ASN A 30 -0.53 2.71 15.87
C ASN A 30 -0.21 1.39 16.60
N LYS A 31 0.02 0.31 15.84
CA LYS A 31 0.33 -1.03 16.32
C LYS A 31 1.59 -1.55 15.62
N VAL A 32 1.47 -2.73 15.03
CA VAL A 32 2.50 -3.29 14.16
C VAL A 32 2.27 -2.77 12.74
N PRO A 33 3.23 -2.06 12.13
CA PRO A 33 3.10 -1.54 10.78
C PRO A 33 2.75 -2.64 9.79
N LEU A 34 1.88 -2.35 8.82
CA LEU A 34 1.38 -3.34 7.88
C LEU A 34 2.52 -4.03 7.10
N ILE A 35 3.52 -3.26 6.69
CA ILE A 35 4.69 -3.80 5.96
C ILE A 35 5.54 -4.70 6.85
N GLU A 36 5.62 -4.43 8.15
CA GLU A 36 6.27 -5.31 9.11
C GLU A 36 5.54 -6.66 9.23
N CYS A 37 4.20 -6.65 9.21
CA CYS A 37 3.41 -7.88 9.15
C CYS A 37 3.75 -8.73 7.92
N PHE A 38 3.98 -8.10 6.78
CA PHE A 38 4.43 -8.80 5.57
C PHE A 38 5.86 -9.31 5.68
N ALA A 39 6.74 -8.56 6.33
CA ALA A 39 8.11 -9.01 6.57
C ALA A 39 8.16 -10.28 7.45
N HIS A 40 7.26 -10.42 8.41
CA HIS A 40 7.14 -11.64 9.21
C HIS A 40 6.74 -12.87 8.36
N LEU A 41 6.08 -12.71 7.22
CA LEU A 41 5.81 -13.82 6.31
C LEU A 41 7.07 -14.32 5.61
N ASP A 42 8.02 -13.43 5.35
CA ASP A 42 9.27 -13.75 4.65
C ASP A 42 10.37 -14.23 5.61
N PHE A 43 10.48 -13.62 6.79
CA PHE A 43 11.55 -13.86 7.76
C PHE A 43 11.13 -14.68 8.99
N GLY A 44 9.84 -14.97 9.18
CA GLY A 44 9.32 -15.68 10.34
C GLY A 44 9.11 -14.77 11.57
N ASP A 45 9.07 -15.38 12.75
CA ASP A 45 8.71 -14.68 14.00
C ASP A 45 9.78 -13.68 14.47
N VAL A 46 11.03 -13.88 14.09
CA VAL A 46 12.14 -13.00 14.47
C VAL A 46 12.64 -12.25 13.24
N LEU A 47 12.42 -10.95 13.24
CA LEU A 47 12.93 -10.08 12.18
C LEU A 47 14.43 -9.79 12.36
N PRO A 48 15.19 -9.74 11.25
CA PRO A 48 16.58 -9.29 11.30
C PRO A 48 16.70 -7.86 11.87
N PRO A 49 17.83 -7.54 12.56
CA PRO A 49 18.06 -6.21 13.12
C PRO A 49 17.89 -5.10 12.06
N GLY A 50 17.15 -4.05 12.40
CA GLY A 50 16.93 -2.89 11.54
C GLY A 50 15.75 -3.02 10.56
N ILE A 51 15.17 -4.21 10.38
CA ILE A 51 14.03 -4.42 9.48
C ILE A 51 12.75 -3.80 10.04
N ALA A 52 12.46 -3.96 11.32
CA ALA A 52 11.25 -3.40 11.94
C ALA A 52 11.16 -1.86 11.80
N PRO A 53 12.17 -1.04 12.17
CA PRO A 53 12.13 0.40 11.97
C PRO A 53 12.10 0.79 10.49
N TYR A 54 12.71 0.01 9.61
CA TYR A 54 12.63 0.20 8.17
C TYR A 54 11.21 0.00 7.64
N CYS A 55 10.54 -1.09 8.02
CA CYS A 55 9.15 -1.37 7.64
C CYS A 55 8.20 -0.27 8.12
N ARG A 56 8.44 0.28 9.32
CA ARG A 56 7.67 1.40 9.84
C ARG A 56 7.83 2.66 8.98
N LYS A 57 9.06 3.03 8.60
CA LYS A 57 9.32 4.15 7.69
C LYS A 57 8.64 3.95 6.34
N LEU A 58 8.72 2.75 5.81
CA LEU A 58 8.11 2.40 4.54
C LEU A 58 6.58 2.48 4.62
N THR A 59 5.97 2.04 5.71
CA THR A 59 4.53 2.18 5.95
C THR A 59 4.11 3.66 5.98
N VAL A 60 4.92 4.55 6.57
CA VAL A 60 4.68 6.00 6.54
C VAL A 60 4.75 6.55 5.12
N ILE A 61 5.74 6.12 4.32
CA ILE A 61 5.88 6.54 2.91
C ILE A 61 4.64 6.12 2.11
N TRP A 62 4.18 4.88 2.25
CA TRP A 62 2.96 4.40 1.59
C TRP A 62 1.71 5.15 2.05
N THR A 63 1.59 5.43 3.34
CA THR A 63 0.49 6.25 3.88
C THR A 63 0.47 7.63 3.26
N GLY A 64 1.62 8.29 3.18
CA GLY A 64 1.78 9.59 2.50
C GLY A 64 1.45 9.52 1.01
N PHE A 65 1.87 8.45 0.34
CA PHE A 65 1.55 8.21 -1.07
C PHE A 65 0.04 8.11 -1.29
N PHE A 66 -0.68 7.34 -0.49
CA PHE A 66 -2.14 7.25 -0.60
C PHE A 66 -2.84 8.56 -0.27
N ALA A 67 -2.37 9.31 0.74
CA ALA A 67 -2.90 10.64 1.05
C ALA A 67 -2.76 11.61 -0.14
N ALA A 68 -1.59 11.65 -0.77
CA ALA A 68 -1.35 12.46 -1.96
C ALA A 68 -2.28 12.05 -3.13
N ASN A 69 -2.47 10.74 -3.33
CA ASN A 69 -3.37 10.23 -4.37
C ASN A 69 -4.84 10.60 -4.11
N ILE A 70 -5.30 10.59 -2.85
CA ILE A 70 -6.65 11.04 -2.50
C ILE A 70 -6.87 12.49 -2.93
N VAL A 71 -5.93 13.38 -2.57
CA VAL A 71 -5.99 14.79 -2.93
C VAL A 71 -5.99 14.97 -4.46
N PHE A 72 -5.12 14.25 -5.16
CA PHE A 72 -4.99 14.37 -6.61
C PHE A 72 -6.21 13.80 -7.35
N CYS A 73 -6.74 12.66 -6.93
CA CYS A 73 -7.95 12.07 -7.49
C CYS A 73 -9.18 12.99 -7.25
N ALA A 74 -9.28 13.59 -6.06
CA ALA A 74 -10.34 14.56 -5.76
C ALA A 74 -10.21 15.80 -6.66
N PHE A 75 -9.01 16.31 -6.86
CA PHE A 75 -8.75 17.44 -7.75
C PHE A 75 -9.17 17.14 -9.19
N LEU A 76 -8.77 16.00 -9.74
CA LEU A 76 -9.15 15.58 -11.09
C LEU A 76 -10.66 15.37 -11.23
N ALA A 77 -11.33 14.87 -10.20
CA ALA A 77 -12.77 14.69 -10.21
C ALA A 77 -13.53 16.03 -10.28
N ILE A 78 -12.98 17.09 -9.67
CA ILE A 78 -13.56 18.44 -9.69
C ILE A 78 -13.34 19.13 -11.04
N GLN A 79 -12.20 18.89 -11.68
CA GLN A 79 -11.84 19.55 -12.95
C GLN A 79 -12.75 19.13 -14.14
N ASN A 80 -13.47 18.01 -14.01
CA ASN A 80 -14.27 17.43 -15.10
C ASN A 80 -13.49 17.15 -16.40
N ASP A 81 -12.18 16.95 -16.28
CA ASP A 81 -11.32 16.51 -17.37
C ASP A 81 -11.24 14.99 -17.38
N ASP A 82 -12.07 14.39 -18.22
CA ASP A 82 -12.19 12.93 -18.31
C ASP A 82 -10.94 12.29 -18.87
N ASP A 83 -10.25 12.94 -19.79
CA ASP A 83 -9.03 12.41 -20.40
C ASP A 83 -7.88 12.37 -19.39
N ALA A 84 -7.69 13.45 -18.63
CA ALA A 84 -6.70 13.49 -17.55
C ALA A 84 -7.02 12.47 -16.44
N TRP A 85 -8.31 12.32 -16.11
CA TRP A 85 -8.75 11.34 -15.11
C TRP A 85 -8.47 9.89 -15.55
N ILE A 86 -8.79 9.54 -16.81
CA ILE A 86 -8.56 8.22 -17.40
C ILE A 86 -7.06 7.94 -17.46
N LEU A 87 -6.25 8.89 -17.94
CA LEU A 87 -4.80 8.74 -18.02
C LEU A 87 -4.16 8.50 -16.65
N TYR A 88 -4.57 9.26 -15.64
CA TYR A 88 -4.04 9.12 -14.30
C TYR A 88 -4.43 7.80 -13.65
N ASN A 89 -5.72 7.50 -13.59
CA ASN A 89 -6.22 6.32 -12.91
C ASN A 89 -6.05 5.02 -13.72
N GLY A 90 -5.96 5.13 -15.04
CA GLY A 90 -5.76 3.97 -15.94
C GLY A 90 -4.30 3.59 -16.15
N LEU A 91 -3.37 4.55 -16.09
CA LEU A 91 -1.96 4.31 -16.41
C LEU A 91 -1.00 4.85 -15.34
N LEU A 92 -1.06 6.16 -15.05
CA LEU A 92 -0.03 6.81 -14.25
C LEU A 92 0.04 6.26 -12.82
N ILE A 93 -1.09 5.95 -12.20
CA ILE A 93 -1.12 5.40 -10.84
C ILE A 93 -0.39 4.05 -10.75
N TYR A 94 -0.54 3.19 -11.75
CA TYR A 94 0.15 1.89 -11.79
C TYR A 94 1.65 2.05 -12.01
N LEU A 95 2.06 3.02 -12.83
CA LEU A 95 3.48 3.36 -13.00
C LEU A 95 4.09 3.92 -11.71
N LEU A 96 3.37 4.76 -10.98
CA LEU A 96 3.80 5.31 -9.69
C LEU A 96 3.92 4.22 -8.62
N ILE A 97 2.95 3.33 -8.52
CA ILE A 97 3.00 2.17 -7.61
C ILE A 97 4.18 1.27 -7.99
N GLY A 98 4.34 0.96 -9.28
CA GLY A 98 5.46 0.16 -9.76
C GLY A 98 6.81 0.80 -9.45
N ALA A 99 6.95 2.09 -9.68
CA ALA A 99 8.16 2.85 -9.37
C ALA A 99 8.47 2.85 -7.86
N LEU A 100 7.43 3.00 -7.02
CA LEU A 100 7.59 2.95 -5.57
C LEU A 100 8.03 1.57 -5.08
N VAL A 101 7.42 0.51 -5.59
CA VAL A 101 7.78 -0.88 -5.27
C VAL A 101 9.20 -1.22 -5.73
N LEU A 102 9.56 -0.85 -6.96
CA LEU A 102 10.90 -1.08 -7.49
C LEU A 102 11.95 -0.25 -6.75
N GLY A 103 11.64 1.02 -6.48
CA GLY A 103 12.51 1.90 -5.70
C GLY A 103 12.76 1.37 -4.29
N GLU A 104 11.73 0.86 -3.64
CA GLU A 104 11.82 0.22 -2.34
C GLU A 104 12.68 -1.04 -2.39
N TYR A 105 12.46 -1.91 -3.38
CA TYR A 105 13.25 -3.12 -3.57
C TYR A 105 14.74 -2.83 -3.74
N TRP A 106 15.09 -1.84 -4.60
CA TRP A 106 16.46 -1.40 -4.81
C TRP A 106 17.06 -0.80 -3.54
N TRP A 107 16.32 0.06 -2.84
CA TRP A 107 16.75 0.68 -1.61
C TRP A 107 17.03 -0.36 -0.53
N ARG A 108 16.17 -1.35 -0.37
CA ARG A 108 16.36 -2.45 0.58
C ARG A 108 17.64 -3.23 0.30
N ARG A 109 17.93 -3.47 -0.96
CA ARG A 109 19.15 -4.16 -1.38
C ARG A 109 20.42 -3.36 -1.05
N PHE A 110 20.37 -2.04 -1.14
CA PHE A 110 21.47 -1.16 -0.74
C PHE A 110 21.58 -1.00 0.79
N ALA A 111 20.46 -0.85 1.48
CA ALA A 111 20.42 -0.64 2.93
C ALA A 111 20.83 -1.89 3.73
N PHE A 112 20.54 -3.07 3.19
CA PHE A 112 20.81 -4.35 3.86
C PHE A 112 21.59 -5.33 2.96
N PRO A 113 22.85 -5.00 2.58
CA PRO A 113 23.62 -5.82 1.63
C PRO A 113 23.99 -7.20 2.16
N LYS A 114 23.94 -7.39 3.48
CA LYS A 114 24.26 -8.67 4.15
C LYS A 114 23.02 -9.54 4.41
N LEU A 115 21.84 -9.03 4.08
CA LEU A 115 20.60 -9.74 4.27
C LEU A 115 20.24 -10.52 3.02
N ASP A 116 19.91 -11.80 3.19
CA ASP A 116 19.39 -12.64 2.11
C ASP A 116 17.94 -12.20 1.84
N ILE A 117 17.78 -11.22 0.95
CA ILE A 117 16.47 -10.65 0.61
C ILE A 117 15.79 -11.60 -0.37
N PRO A 118 14.63 -12.17 -0.01
CA PRO A 118 13.89 -13.03 -0.91
C PRO A 118 13.58 -12.32 -2.23
N PRO A 119 13.60 -13.01 -3.37
CA PRO A 119 13.22 -12.43 -4.64
C PRO A 119 11.77 -11.93 -4.60
N LEU A 120 11.48 -10.84 -5.33
CA LEU A 120 10.13 -10.25 -5.39
C LEU A 120 9.03 -11.26 -5.67
N ALA A 121 9.31 -12.26 -6.51
CA ALA A 121 8.38 -13.35 -6.79
C ALA A 121 7.99 -14.15 -5.55
N HIS A 122 8.92 -14.37 -4.62
CA HIS A 122 8.67 -15.08 -3.37
C HIS A 122 7.80 -14.25 -2.43
N THR A 123 8.10 -12.96 -2.31
CA THR A 123 7.30 -12.02 -1.50
C THR A 123 5.87 -11.90 -2.03
N VAL A 124 5.70 -11.74 -3.35
CA VAL A 124 4.38 -11.69 -3.99
C VAL A 124 3.62 -13.01 -3.81
N ARG A 125 4.29 -14.14 -3.96
CA ARG A 125 3.69 -15.46 -3.74
C ARG A 125 3.22 -15.63 -2.29
N ASN A 126 4.05 -15.25 -1.32
CA ASN A 126 3.69 -15.30 0.10
C ASN A 126 2.51 -14.38 0.42
N LEU A 127 2.47 -13.20 -0.19
CA LEU A 127 1.38 -12.26 -0.04
C LEU A 127 0.06 -12.85 -0.55
N VAL A 128 0.06 -13.44 -1.73
CA VAL A 128 -1.13 -14.03 -2.35
C VAL A 128 -1.58 -15.28 -1.57
N CYS A 129 -0.65 -16.15 -1.18
CA CYS A 129 -0.98 -17.42 -0.52
C CYS A 129 -1.31 -17.26 0.97
N ASN A 130 -0.66 -16.33 1.66
CA ASN A 130 -0.73 -16.20 3.12
C ASN A 130 -1.27 -14.85 3.62
N GLY A 131 -1.54 -13.91 2.73
CA GLY A 131 -2.03 -12.57 3.09
C GLY A 131 -3.30 -12.58 3.94
N HIS A 132 -4.18 -13.58 3.75
CA HIS A 132 -5.40 -13.77 4.56
C HIS A 132 -5.10 -14.04 6.04
N LYS A 133 -3.95 -14.63 6.37
CA LYS A 133 -3.55 -14.92 7.76
C LYS A 133 -3.27 -13.66 8.55
N ILE A 134 -2.75 -12.62 7.90
CA ILE A 134 -2.45 -11.31 8.51
C ILE A 134 -3.74 -10.65 9.00
N PHE A 135 -4.78 -10.66 8.17
CA PHE A 135 -6.08 -10.09 8.54
C PHE A 135 -6.77 -10.87 9.67
N ARG A 136 -6.49 -12.16 9.78
CA ARG A 136 -7.04 -13.02 10.84
C ARG A 136 -6.32 -12.79 12.18
N GLN A 137 -5.01 -12.61 12.15
CA GLN A 137 -4.18 -12.38 13.34
C GLN A 137 -4.47 -11.00 13.94
N GLY A 138 -4.58 -9.95 13.13
CA GLY A 138 -4.96 -8.61 13.58
C GLY A 138 -6.37 -8.50 14.16
N ARG A 139 -7.24 -9.51 13.94
CA ARG A 139 -8.56 -9.61 14.58
C ARG A 139 -8.47 -10.21 15.99
N ASN A 140 -7.63 -11.21 16.19
CA ASN A 140 -7.45 -11.84 17.50
C ASN A 140 -6.82 -10.90 18.51
N ASP A 141 -5.89 -10.05 18.08
CA ASP A 141 -5.25 -9.04 18.95
C ASP A 141 -6.19 -7.90 19.37
N ARG A 142 -7.39 -7.80 18.76
CA ARG A 142 -8.42 -6.81 19.14
C ARG A 142 -9.41 -7.34 20.17
N VAL A 143 -9.44 -8.64 20.43
CA VAL A 143 -10.41 -9.30 21.33
C VAL A 143 -9.77 -9.75 22.63
N GLY A 144 -8.45 -9.60 22.76
CA GLY A 144 -7.69 -9.93 23.96
C GLY A 144 -7.42 -8.74 24.85
#